data_e988c4af261cb6478286dc2fc6e11c51
#
_entry.id   e988c4af261cb6478286dc2fc6e11c51
#
_cell.length_a   1.000
_cell.length_b   1.000
_cell.length_c   1.000
_cell.angle_alpha   90.00
_cell.angle_beta   90.00
_cell.angle_gamma   90.00
#
_symmetry.space_group_name_H-M   'P 1'
#
loop_
_entity.id
_entity.type
_entity.pdbx_description
1 polymer ?
#
loop_
_entity_poly.entity_id
_entity_poly.type
_entity_poly.pdbx_seq_one_letter_code
_entity_poly.pdbx_strand_id
1 'polypeptide(L)'
;MTIEEIIKNKAQLLELKKSTIKHSDCFVMTESNGVMKGLTTMNIDDLENGIIKRSIIGNTYNWLDSHGDVHVGNTFKKSISERANKVFHLHDHKHEVTAIVGKFESLEEKQVDWLDLGVNKTGQTTILLGSSKIDKESNEKIYKMYLKNEIDQHSVGMVYTKIDLAVNDKDYKEEFAVWNKYIDQIGNKAKAEEKGYFWAVSEAKLVEISAVLMGSNELTNTVQNIEPLKNTQIIEPSDDTQKENKQFFINLLK
;
A
#
# COMPACT_ATOMS: atom_id res chain seq x y z
N MET A 1 -18.16 11.54 15.37
CA MET A 1 -18.19 10.79 16.65
C MET A 1 -17.18 11.49 17.55
N THR A 2 -17.59 11.95 18.73
CA THR A 2 -16.69 12.56 19.72
C THR A 2 -15.84 11.51 20.42
N ILE A 3 -14.75 11.91 21.10
CA ILE A 3 -13.92 10.99 21.89
C ILE A 3 -14.75 10.30 22.96
N GLU A 4 -15.61 11.03 23.65
CA GLU A 4 -16.51 10.48 24.68
C GLU A 4 -17.43 9.39 24.12
N GLU A 5 -18.02 9.63 22.93
CA GLU A 5 -18.85 8.62 22.26
C GLU A 5 -18.06 7.38 21.87
N ILE A 6 -16.80 7.54 21.41
CA ILE A 6 -15.93 6.42 21.06
C ILE A 6 -15.59 5.60 22.29
N ILE A 7 -15.21 6.24 23.39
CA ILE A 7 -14.91 5.57 24.66
C ILE A 7 -16.14 4.82 25.19
N LYS A 8 -17.28 5.48 25.21
CA LYS A 8 -18.55 4.87 25.65
C LYS A 8 -18.90 3.61 24.87
N ASN A 9 -18.63 3.62 23.57
CA ASN A 9 -18.95 2.51 22.66
C ASN A 9 -17.74 1.64 22.32
N LYS A 10 -16.61 1.79 23.01
CA LYS A 10 -15.32 1.13 22.71
C LYS A 10 -15.47 -0.38 22.50
N ALA A 11 -16.14 -1.08 23.40
CA ALA A 11 -16.30 -2.54 23.33
C ALA A 11 -17.07 -2.96 22.07
N GLN A 12 -18.17 -2.28 21.75
CA GLN A 12 -18.98 -2.56 20.56
C GLN A 12 -18.21 -2.24 19.27
N LEU A 13 -17.47 -1.12 19.23
CA LEU A 13 -16.65 -0.74 18.09
C LEU A 13 -15.50 -1.73 17.86
N LEU A 14 -14.86 -2.22 18.92
CA LEU A 14 -13.83 -3.24 18.85
C LEU A 14 -14.38 -4.56 18.29
N GLU A 15 -15.54 -4.99 18.75
CA GLU A 15 -16.20 -6.20 18.26
C GLU A 15 -16.55 -6.05 16.77
N LEU A 16 -17.14 -4.93 16.38
CA LEU A 16 -17.46 -4.63 14.97
C LEU A 16 -16.21 -4.62 14.10
N LYS A 17 -15.12 -4.00 14.57
CA LYS A 17 -13.85 -3.97 13.81
C LYS A 17 -13.21 -5.36 13.67
N LYS A 18 -13.39 -6.27 14.62
CA LYS A 18 -12.87 -7.64 14.57
C LYS A 18 -13.77 -8.62 13.81
N SER A 19 -15.08 -8.38 13.76
CA SER A 19 -16.05 -9.31 13.16
C SER A 19 -16.18 -9.19 11.64
N THR A 20 -15.68 -8.11 11.05
CA THR A 20 -15.82 -7.85 9.60
C THR A 20 -14.48 -7.93 8.89
N ILE A 21 -14.50 -8.45 7.65
CA ILE A 21 -13.37 -8.26 6.74
C ILE A 21 -13.34 -6.77 6.40
N LYS A 22 -12.21 -6.12 6.66
CA LYS A 22 -12.01 -4.72 6.30
C LYS A 22 -11.62 -4.64 4.84
N HIS A 23 -12.39 -3.87 4.11
CA HIS A 23 -12.10 -3.43 2.75
C HIS A 23 -11.94 -1.92 2.77
N SER A 24 -11.10 -1.39 1.90
CA SER A 24 -10.93 0.05 1.77
C SER A 24 -12.10 0.67 1.03
N ASP A 25 -13.01 1.32 1.74
CA ASP A 25 -13.94 2.24 1.09
C ASP A 25 -13.29 3.60 0.95
N CYS A 26 -13.34 4.11 -0.27
CA CYS A 26 -12.68 5.31 -0.71
C CYS A 26 -13.30 6.60 -0.12
N PHE A 27 -12.46 7.51 0.39
CA PHE A 27 -12.80 8.93 0.48
C PHE A 27 -11.57 9.83 0.24
N VAL A 28 -11.75 10.67 -0.81
CA VAL A 28 -11.11 11.96 -1.09
C VAL A 28 -9.58 12.05 -1.10
N MET A 29 -9.10 12.30 -2.31
CA MET A 29 -7.74 12.65 -2.69
C MET A 29 -7.20 13.84 -1.88
N THR A 30 -6.10 13.62 -1.20
CA THR A 30 -5.05 14.61 -1.07
C THR A 30 -3.90 14.16 -1.97
N GLU A 31 -3.39 15.06 -2.78
CA GLU A 31 -2.30 14.80 -3.72
C GLU A 31 -1.08 14.27 -2.95
N SER A 32 -0.89 12.94 -2.95
CA SER A 32 0.37 12.36 -2.51
C SER A 32 1.31 12.29 -3.71
N ASN A 33 2.29 13.18 -3.78
CA ASN A 33 3.35 13.17 -4.78
C ASN A 33 4.42 12.10 -4.52
N GLY A 34 4.06 11.01 -3.85
CA GLY A 34 4.96 9.91 -3.53
C GLY A 34 4.99 8.87 -4.63
N VAL A 35 5.81 9.07 -5.63
CA VAL A 35 6.08 8.05 -6.65
C VAL A 35 7.42 7.42 -6.35
N MET A 36 7.43 6.18 -5.86
CA MET A 36 8.60 5.33 -5.99
C MET A 36 8.81 5.05 -7.49
N LYS A 37 9.64 5.87 -8.12
CA LYS A 37 10.04 5.66 -9.52
C LYS A 37 11.05 4.52 -9.60
N GLY A 38 10.58 3.30 -9.84
CA GLY A 38 11.42 2.17 -10.24
C GLY A 38 11.15 1.81 -11.69
N LEU A 39 12.18 1.74 -12.51
CA LEU A 39 12.09 1.24 -13.88
C LEU A 39 11.74 -0.26 -13.87
N THR A 40 10.65 -0.61 -14.53
CA THR A 40 10.24 -2.00 -14.75
C THR A 40 11.13 -2.60 -15.83
N THR A 41 12.06 -3.47 -15.47
CA THR A 41 12.61 -4.43 -16.43
C THR A 41 11.60 -5.56 -16.56
N MET A 42 10.78 -5.49 -17.62
CA MET A 42 9.94 -6.62 -17.99
C MET A 42 10.81 -7.69 -18.64
N ASN A 43 10.71 -8.94 -18.16
CA ASN A 43 11.31 -10.07 -18.83
C ASN A 43 10.51 -10.31 -20.14
N ILE A 44 11.18 -10.30 -21.29
CA ILE A 44 10.56 -10.49 -22.60
C ILE A 44 9.87 -11.86 -22.67
N ASP A 45 10.47 -12.90 -22.12
CA ASP A 45 9.92 -14.26 -22.11
C ASP A 45 8.60 -14.33 -21.33
N ASP A 46 8.47 -13.60 -20.21
CA ASP A 46 7.23 -13.53 -19.44
C ASP A 46 6.11 -12.85 -20.25
N LEU A 47 6.42 -11.81 -21.01
CA LEU A 47 5.45 -11.14 -21.89
C LEU A 47 4.96 -12.03 -23.04
N GLU A 48 5.84 -12.80 -23.66
CA GLU A 48 5.48 -13.74 -24.72
C GLU A 48 4.53 -14.83 -24.19
N ASN A 49 4.70 -15.24 -22.94
CA ASN A 49 3.84 -16.19 -22.24
C ASN A 49 2.57 -15.57 -21.64
N GLY A 50 2.32 -14.28 -21.82
CA GLY A 50 1.16 -13.60 -21.24
C GLY A 50 1.23 -13.44 -19.71
N ILE A 51 2.42 -13.38 -19.16
CA ILE A 51 2.68 -13.27 -17.71
C ILE A 51 3.42 -11.95 -17.44
N ILE A 52 3.03 -11.26 -16.39
CA ILE A 52 3.78 -10.13 -15.86
C ILE A 52 3.97 -10.28 -14.35
N LYS A 53 5.10 -9.82 -13.84
CA LYS A 53 5.36 -9.75 -12.41
C LYS A 53 5.27 -8.30 -11.93
N ARG A 54 4.62 -8.10 -10.79
CA ARG A 54 4.48 -6.79 -10.16
C ARG A 54 4.76 -6.88 -8.66
N SER A 55 5.60 -5.99 -8.19
CA SER A 55 5.76 -5.76 -6.75
C SER A 55 4.70 -4.77 -6.29
N ILE A 56 4.00 -5.11 -5.23
CA ILE A 56 2.81 -4.41 -4.76
C ILE A 56 2.99 -4.09 -3.29
N ILE A 57 2.81 -2.83 -2.92
CA ILE A 57 2.66 -2.44 -1.52
C ILE A 57 1.19 -2.63 -1.16
N GLY A 58 0.87 -3.65 -0.39
CA GLY A 58 -0.49 -3.90 0.09
C GLY A 58 -0.87 -3.03 1.28
N ASN A 59 0.10 -2.65 2.10
CA ASN A 59 -0.12 -1.78 3.28
C ASN A 59 1.18 -1.08 3.67
N THR A 60 1.08 0.16 4.17
CA THR A 60 2.18 0.88 4.81
C THR A 60 1.87 1.07 6.28
N TYR A 61 2.81 0.65 7.15
CA TYR A 61 2.65 0.73 8.60
C TYR A 61 2.93 2.14 9.10
N ASN A 62 2.49 2.40 10.33
CA ASN A 62 2.64 3.70 10.97
C ASN A 62 2.08 4.85 10.10
N TRP A 63 1.00 4.60 9.38
CA TRP A 63 0.25 5.57 8.59
C TRP A 63 -1.23 5.53 9.00
N LEU A 64 -1.77 6.67 9.38
CA LEU A 64 -3.18 6.79 9.71
C LEU A 64 -3.99 6.77 8.41
N ASP A 65 -4.74 5.72 8.21
CA ASP A 65 -5.59 5.54 7.04
C ASP A 65 -6.92 6.31 7.13
N SER A 66 -7.73 6.23 6.08
CA SER A 66 -9.03 6.91 6.03
C SER A 66 -10.05 6.37 7.02
N HIS A 67 -9.89 5.13 7.49
CA HIS A 67 -10.75 4.51 8.50
C HIS A 67 -10.35 4.85 9.94
N GLY A 68 -9.23 5.57 10.11
CA GLY A 68 -8.68 5.90 11.41
C GLY A 68 -7.90 4.76 12.04
N ASP A 69 -7.42 3.83 11.22
CA ASP A 69 -6.62 2.70 11.65
C ASP A 69 -5.14 2.96 11.35
N VAL A 70 -4.26 2.49 12.22
CA VAL A 70 -2.80 2.54 12.08
C VAL A 70 -2.26 1.13 12.30
N HIS A 71 -1.67 0.54 11.29
CA HIS A 71 -1.01 -0.76 11.42
C HIS A 71 0.36 -0.56 12.07
N VAL A 72 0.65 -1.30 13.14
CA VAL A 72 1.85 -1.09 13.96
C VAL A 72 2.62 -2.39 14.22
N GLY A 73 3.92 -2.28 14.44
CA GLY A 73 4.76 -3.42 14.77
C GLY A 73 4.88 -4.43 13.63
N ASN A 74 4.47 -5.67 13.85
CA ASN A 74 4.54 -6.78 12.89
C ASN A 74 3.14 -7.31 12.59
N THR A 75 2.23 -6.45 12.18
CA THR A 75 0.78 -6.72 12.05
C THR A 75 0.48 -7.98 11.24
N PHE A 76 1.18 -8.22 10.13
CA PHE A 76 0.91 -9.37 9.25
C PHE A 76 1.91 -10.51 9.37
N LYS A 77 2.97 -10.39 10.18
CA LYS A 77 4.06 -11.38 10.27
C LYS A 77 3.55 -12.80 10.52
N LYS A 78 2.66 -12.97 11.50
CA LYS A 78 2.07 -14.27 11.81
C LYS A 78 1.24 -14.79 10.64
N SER A 79 0.39 -13.95 10.07
CA SER A 79 -0.46 -14.34 8.94
C SER A 79 0.36 -14.73 7.71
N ILE A 80 1.44 -14.03 7.42
CA ILE A 80 2.36 -14.37 6.33
C ILE A 80 2.99 -15.74 6.58
N SER A 81 3.53 -15.99 7.79
CA SER A 81 4.18 -17.26 8.11
C SER A 81 3.24 -18.47 8.04
N GLU A 82 1.95 -18.27 8.37
CA GLU A 82 0.98 -19.38 8.45
C GLU A 82 0.24 -19.61 7.13
N ARG A 83 0.10 -18.57 6.27
CA ARG A 83 -0.84 -18.63 5.16
C ARG A 83 -0.51 -17.79 3.92
N ALA A 84 0.73 -17.40 3.68
CA ALA A 84 1.08 -16.60 2.50
C ALA A 84 0.56 -17.22 1.19
N ASN A 85 0.61 -18.55 1.05
CA ASN A 85 0.13 -19.28 -0.12
C ASN A 85 -1.40 -19.33 -0.29
N LYS A 86 -2.16 -18.80 0.69
CA LYS A 86 -3.63 -18.70 0.68
C LYS A 86 -4.12 -17.27 0.54
N VAL A 87 -3.21 -16.32 0.32
CA VAL A 87 -3.55 -14.91 0.07
C VAL A 87 -3.73 -14.74 -1.44
N PHE A 88 -4.89 -14.24 -1.83
CA PHE A 88 -5.22 -14.02 -3.24
C PHE A 88 -4.87 -12.61 -3.67
N HIS A 89 -4.47 -12.45 -4.93
CA HIS A 89 -4.45 -11.18 -5.62
C HIS A 89 -5.75 -11.05 -6.40
N LEU A 90 -6.64 -10.18 -5.91
CA LEU A 90 -7.97 -9.95 -6.46
C LEU A 90 -8.06 -8.55 -7.09
N HIS A 91 -9.22 -8.19 -7.60
CA HIS A 91 -9.60 -6.81 -7.91
C HIS A 91 -10.88 -6.43 -7.18
N ASP A 92 -10.98 -5.16 -6.75
CA ASP A 92 -12.16 -4.56 -6.12
C ASP A 92 -12.68 -5.33 -4.89
N HIS A 93 -11.81 -6.04 -4.16
CA HIS A 93 -12.17 -6.87 -2.99
C HIS A 93 -13.29 -7.90 -3.26
N LYS A 94 -13.47 -8.32 -4.50
CA LYS A 94 -14.50 -9.29 -4.87
C LYS A 94 -14.04 -10.70 -4.53
N HIS A 95 -14.72 -11.34 -3.59
CA HIS A 95 -14.43 -12.73 -3.19
C HIS A 95 -15.10 -13.73 -4.14
N GLU A 96 -14.81 -13.58 -5.43
CA GLU A 96 -15.32 -14.42 -6.53
C GLU A 96 -14.14 -15.03 -7.27
N VAL A 97 -14.30 -16.25 -7.78
CA VAL A 97 -13.23 -16.93 -8.53
C VAL A 97 -12.81 -16.13 -9.77
N THR A 98 -13.76 -15.45 -10.40
CA THR A 98 -13.53 -14.60 -11.58
C THR A 98 -12.80 -13.29 -11.27
N ALA A 99 -12.67 -12.93 -10.00
CA ALA A 99 -11.94 -11.74 -9.57
C ALA A 99 -10.45 -11.98 -9.32
N ILE A 100 -9.98 -13.20 -9.48
CA ILE A 100 -8.55 -13.52 -9.34
C ILE A 100 -7.79 -12.83 -10.49
N VAL A 101 -6.80 -12.02 -10.09
CA VAL A 101 -5.90 -11.27 -11.00
C VAL A 101 -4.59 -12.00 -11.18
N GLY A 102 -4.10 -12.61 -10.10
CA GLY A 102 -2.83 -13.28 -10.10
C GLY A 102 -2.57 -14.04 -8.80
N LYS A 103 -1.33 -14.51 -8.66
CA LYS A 103 -0.88 -15.26 -7.50
C LYS A 103 0.37 -14.62 -6.92
N PHE A 104 0.41 -14.47 -5.60
CA PHE A 104 1.62 -14.04 -4.92
C PHE A 104 2.67 -15.13 -4.90
N GLU A 105 3.86 -14.81 -5.41
CA GLU A 105 5.07 -15.65 -5.33
C GLU A 105 5.76 -15.44 -3.98
N SER A 106 5.70 -14.20 -3.46
CA SER A 106 6.19 -13.85 -2.12
C SER A 106 5.34 -12.78 -1.46
N LEU A 107 5.31 -12.84 -0.14
CA LEU A 107 4.74 -11.82 0.74
C LEU A 107 5.71 -11.63 1.92
N GLU A 108 6.05 -10.39 2.21
CA GLU A 108 6.97 -10.04 3.30
C GLU A 108 6.63 -8.70 3.94
N GLU A 109 7.05 -8.53 5.19
CA GLU A 109 7.15 -7.24 5.84
C GLU A 109 8.56 -6.68 5.61
N LYS A 110 8.67 -5.56 4.90
CA LYS A 110 9.95 -4.96 4.51
C LYS A 110 10.09 -3.55 5.09
N GLN A 111 11.27 -3.25 5.64
CA GLN A 111 11.60 -1.89 6.06
C GLN A 111 12.00 -1.04 4.86
N VAL A 112 11.50 0.18 4.81
CA VAL A 112 11.79 1.18 3.78
C VAL A 112 11.90 2.57 4.41
N ASP A 113 12.67 3.45 3.80
CA ASP A 113 12.73 4.84 4.23
C ASP A 113 11.43 5.58 3.88
N TRP A 114 10.99 6.49 4.75
CA TRP A 114 9.81 7.33 4.47
C TRP A 114 9.98 8.14 3.18
N LEU A 115 11.20 8.58 2.89
CA LEU A 115 11.52 9.32 1.66
C LEU A 115 11.27 8.48 0.40
N ASP A 116 11.52 7.17 0.45
CA ASP A 116 11.24 6.26 -0.68
C ASP A 116 9.74 6.15 -0.98
N LEU A 117 8.90 6.38 0.02
CA LEU A 117 7.45 6.44 -0.11
C LEU A 117 6.94 7.85 -0.45
N GLY A 118 7.83 8.82 -0.66
CA GLY A 118 7.48 10.21 -0.94
C GLY A 118 7.02 11.01 0.29
N VAL A 119 7.21 10.48 1.49
CA VAL A 119 6.86 11.15 2.74
C VAL A 119 8.06 11.93 3.24
N ASN A 120 7.91 13.24 3.42
CA ASN A 120 8.98 14.12 3.94
C ASN A 120 9.16 13.92 5.45
N LYS A 121 9.68 12.75 5.82
CA LYS A 121 10.00 12.36 7.19
C LYS A 121 11.30 11.56 7.19
N THR A 122 12.16 11.78 8.16
CA THR A 122 13.36 10.97 8.36
C THR A 122 13.02 9.66 9.07
N GLY A 123 13.85 8.62 8.83
CA GLY A 123 13.67 7.29 9.42
C GLY A 123 12.87 6.35 8.54
N GLN A 124 12.51 5.21 9.10
CA GLN A 124 11.95 4.08 8.37
C GLN A 124 10.55 3.72 8.82
N THR A 125 9.82 3.08 7.93
CA THR A 125 8.58 2.36 8.24
C THR A 125 8.64 0.96 7.67
N THR A 126 7.63 0.16 7.97
CA THR A 126 7.46 -1.17 7.40
C THR A 126 6.36 -1.14 6.34
N ILE A 127 6.54 -1.86 5.25
CA ILE A 127 5.51 -2.10 4.25
C ILE A 127 5.18 -3.58 4.16
N LEU A 128 3.93 -3.91 3.85
CA LEU A 128 3.55 -5.22 3.36
C LEU A 128 3.84 -5.27 1.87
N LEU A 129 4.90 -5.96 1.48
CA LEU A 129 5.32 -6.10 0.09
C LEU A 129 4.92 -7.47 -0.44
N GLY A 130 4.24 -7.49 -1.59
CA GLY A 130 3.90 -8.70 -2.32
C GLY A 130 4.51 -8.70 -3.72
N SER A 131 5.11 -9.83 -4.14
CA SER A 131 5.45 -10.06 -5.54
C SER A 131 4.35 -10.90 -6.17
N SER A 132 3.59 -10.34 -7.09
CA SER A 132 2.47 -11.01 -7.75
C SER A 132 2.80 -11.36 -9.20
N LYS A 133 2.52 -12.62 -9.54
CA LYS A 133 2.49 -13.11 -10.92
C LYS A 133 1.07 -12.94 -11.46
N ILE A 134 0.92 -12.04 -12.42
CA ILE A 134 -0.35 -11.69 -13.06
C ILE A 134 -0.40 -12.38 -14.42
N ASP A 135 -1.45 -13.16 -14.64
CA ASP A 135 -1.61 -14.01 -15.81
C ASP A 135 -2.74 -13.48 -16.69
N LYS A 136 -2.45 -13.28 -17.97
CA LYS A 136 -3.43 -12.85 -18.98
C LYS A 136 -4.64 -13.76 -19.08
N GLU A 137 -4.42 -15.08 -18.94
CA GLU A 137 -5.50 -16.06 -19.03
C GLU A 137 -6.47 -15.98 -17.85
N SER A 138 -5.96 -15.58 -16.66
CA SER A 138 -6.79 -15.42 -15.46
C SER A 138 -7.71 -14.20 -15.56
N ASN A 139 -7.21 -13.06 -16.05
CA ASN A 139 -7.99 -11.83 -16.22
C ASN A 139 -7.35 -10.90 -17.24
N GLU A 140 -7.69 -11.08 -18.52
CA GLU A 140 -7.07 -10.32 -19.62
C GLU A 140 -7.26 -8.80 -19.50
N LYS A 141 -8.42 -8.34 -19.02
CA LYS A 141 -8.69 -6.91 -18.86
C LYS A 141 -7.76 -6.29 -17.84
N ILE A 142 -7.68 -6.87 -16.65
CA ILE A 142 -6.83 -6.36 -15.56
C ILE A 142 -5.34 -6.50 -15.93
N TYR A 143 -4.95 -7.60 -16.59
CA TYR A 143 -3.60 -7.77 -17.12
C TYR A 143 -3.19 -6.61 -18.04
N LYS A 144 -4.07 -6.23 -19.00
CA LYS A 144 -3.82 -5.09 -19.91
C LYS A 144 -3.73 -3.76 -19.18
N MET A 145 -4.53 -3.56 -18.12
CA MET A 145 -4.47 -2.35 -17.29
C MET A 145 -3.14 -2.26 -16.53
N TYR A 146 -2.63 -3.36 -16.01
CA TYR A 146 -1.29 -3.40 -15.40
C TYR A 146 -0.18 -3.15 -16.41
N LEU A 147 -0.28 -3.68 -17.64
CA LEU A 147 0.70 -3.40 -18.71
C LEU A 147 0.79 -1.90 -19.03
N LYS A 148 -0.35 -1.22 -19.02
CA LYS A 148 -0.44 0.22 -19.31
C LYS A 148 -0.17 1.11 -18.10
N ASN A 149 0.11 0.51 -16.92
CA ASN A 149 0.22 1.22 -15.63
C ASN A 149 -1.04 2.04 -15.29
N GLU A 150 -2.22 1.55 -15.65
CA GLU A 150 -3.52 2.13 -15.29
C GLU A 150 -3.97 1.71 -13.88
N ILE A 151 -3.32 0.68 -13.29
CA ILE A 151 -3.53 0.22 -11.91
C ILE A 151 -2.25 0.49 -11.13
N ASP A 152 -2.35 1.34 -10.14
CA ASP A 152 -1.24 1.73 -9.26
C ASP A 152 -1.59 1.67 -7.77
N GLN A 153 -2.86 1.48 -7.42
CA GLN A 153 -3.34 1.45 -6.04
C GLN A 153 -3.80 0.04 -5.63
N HIS A 154 -3.48 -0.30 -4.40
CA HIS A 154 -3.83 -1.60 -3.81
C HIS A 154 -4.41 -1.42 -2.42
N SER A 155 -5.11 -2.45 -1.97
CA SER A 155 -5.70 -2.50 -0.65
C SER A 155 -5.70 -3.93 -0.11
N VAL A 156 -5.57 -4.07 1.19
CA VAL A 156 -5.65 -5.37 1.87
C VAL A 156 -7.06 -5.69 2.32
N GLY A 157 -7.49 -6.92 2.10
CA GLY A 157 -8.60 -7.53 2.83
C GLY A 157 -8.05 -8.29 4.03
N MET A 158 -8.49 -7.94 5.25
CA MET A 158 -7.98 -8.50 6.48
C MET A 158 -9.03 -8.57 7.58
N VAL A 159 -8.76 -9.41 8.58
CA VAL A 159 -9.54 -9.48 9.82
C VAL A 159 -8.63 -9.11 10.97
N TYR A 160 -9.03 -8.12 11.78
CA TYR A 160 -8.25 -7.68 12.93
C TYR A 160 -8.28 -8.73 14.05
N THR A 161 -7.10 -9.05 14.58
CA THR A 161 -6.94 -9.97 15.72
C THR A 161 -6.62 -9.20 17.00
N LYS A 162 -5.66 -8.24 16.91
CA LYS A 162 -5.32 -7.36 18.02
C LYS A 162 -5.39 -5.91 17.57
N ILE A 163 -6.22 -5.16 18.26
CA ILE A 163 -6.48 -3.75 18.00
C ILE A 163 -6.75 -3.03 19.32
N ASP A 164 -6.12 -1.90 19.50
CA ASP A 164 -6.25 -1.06 20.68
C ASP A 164 -6.66 0.36 20.27
N LEU A 165 -7.49 1.00 21.09
CA LEU A 165 -7.84 2.41 20.91
C LEU A 165 -6.75 3.29 21.51
N ALA A 166 -6.27 4.25 20.75
CA ALA A 166 -5.35 5.30 21.16
C ALA A 166 -6.11 6.64 21.22
N VAL A 167 -6.03 7.38 22.31
CA VAL A 167 -6.70 8.67 22.50
C VAL A 167 -5.72 9.68 23.09
N ASN A 168 -5.71 10.89 22.53
CA ASN A 168 -4.89 12.02 23.02
C ASN A 168 -5.59 12.76 24.16
N ASP A 169 -5.91 12.04 25.22
CA ASP A 169 -6.54 12.62 26.40
C ASP A 169 -6.07 11.87 27.68
N LYS A 170 -5.49 12.60 28.62
CA LYS A 170 -4.91 12.06 29.86
C LYS A 170 -5.95 11.46 30.82
N ASP A 171 -7.21 11.82 30.68
CA ASP A 171 -8.29 11.30 31.50
C ASP A 171 -8.55 9.83 31.18
N TYR A 172 -8.24 9.38 29.95
CA TYR A 172 -8.34 7.98 29.50
C TYR A 172 -6.96 7.30 29.52
N LYS A 173 -6.51 6.94 30.72
CA LYS A 173 -5.12 6.50 31.00
C LYS A 173 -4.63 5.36 30.10
N GLU A 174 -5.47 4.37 29.84
CA GLU A 174 -5.12 3.20 29.02
C GLU A 174 -4.95 3.61 27.55
N GLU A 175 -5.91 4.33 27.00
CA GLU A 175 -5.90 4.79 25.62
C GLU A 175 -4.81 5.86 25.37
N PHE A 176 -4.55 6.70 26.37
CA PHE A 176 -3.45 7.67 26.33
C PHE A 176 -2.08 6.98 26.35
N ALA A 177 -1.94 5.86 27.07
CA ALA A 177 -0.70 5.07 27.02
C ALA A 177 -0.47 4.47 25.62
N VAL A 178 -1.52 3.98 24.96
CA VAL A 178 -1.44 3.52 23.56
C VAL A 178 -1.09 4.66 22.62
N TRP A 179 -1.71 5.84 22.81
CA TRP A 179 -1.38 7.06 22.04
C TRP A 179 0.10 7.40 22.14
N ASN A 180 0.62 7.54 23.34
CA ASN A 180 2.02 7.90 23.56
C ASN A 180 3.00 6.87 23.01
N LYS A 181 2.61 5.60 22.98
CA LYS A 181 3.45 4.52 22.45
C LYS A 181 3.68 4.66 20.93
N TYR A 182 2.70 5.15 20.18
CA TYR A 182 2.73 5.06 18.72
C TYR A 182 2.75 6.40 18.00
N ILE A 183 2.29 7.50 18.60
CA ILE A 183 2.09 8.78 17.90
C ILE A 183 3.35 9.31 17.20
N ASP A 184 4.52 9.15 17.79
CA ASP A 184 5.77 9.64 17.21
C ASP A 184 6.28 8.79 16.04
N GLN A 185 5.75 7.57 15.89
CA GLN A 185 6.08 6.68 14.78
C GLN A 185 5.23 7.00 13.54
N ILE A 186 4.07 7.64 13.70
CA ILE A 186 3.11 7.88 12.62
C ILE A 186 3.67 8.87 11.59
N GLY A 187 3.64 8.48 10.32
CA GLY A 187 4.15 9.29 9.20
C GLY A 187 3.35 10.56 8.98
N ASN A 188 2.03 10.48 9.01
CA ASN A 188 1.08 11.59 8.93
C ASN A 188 0.58 12.02 10.31
N LYS A 189 1.51 12.22 11.26
CA LYS A 189 1.25 12.54 12.66
C LYS A 189 0.27 13.71 12.85
N ALA A 190 0.40 14.78 12.06
CA ALA A 190 -0.49 15.94 12.14
C ALA A 190 -1.97 15.55 11.96
N LYS A 191 -2.26 14.64 11.03
CA LYS A 191 -3.63 14.10 10.80
C LYS A 191 -4.14 13.31 12.02
N ALA A 192 -3.25 12.56 12.68
CA ALA A 192 -3.60 11.84 13.90
C ALA A 192 -3.85 12.80 15.09
N GLU A 193 -3.04 13.84 15.23
CA GLU A 193 -3.19 14.88 16.26
C GLU A 193 -4.48 15.69 16.08
N GLU A 194 -4.81 16.06 14.84
CA GLU A 194 -6.07 16.75 14.50
C GLU A 194 -7.30 15.88 14.86
N LYS A 195 -7.24 14.58 14.55
CA LYS A 195 -8.31 13.63 14.86
C LYS A 195 -8.44 13.34 16.35
N GLY A 196 -7.35 13.42 17.10
CA GLY A 196 -7.27 13.17 18.55
C GLY A 196 -7.37 11.69 18.95
N TYR A 197 -7.53 10.75 18.02
CA TYR A 197 -7.55 9.31 18.27
C TYR A 197 -7.20 8.50 17.03
N PHE A 198 -6.82 7.25 17.24
CA PHE A 198 -6.69 6.22 16.20
C PHE A 198 -6.84 4.82 16.78
N TRP A 199 -7.03 3.85 15.90
CA TRP A 199 -7.03 2.44 16.27
C TRP A 199 -5.68 1.82 15.88
N ALA A 200 -4.91 1.39 16.88
CA ALA A 200 -3.63 0.73 16.67
C ALA A 200 -3.84 -0.77 16.43
N VAL A 201 -3.64 -1.21 15.19
CA VAL A 201 -3.77 -2.61 14.78
C VAL A 201 -2.40 -3.28 14.87
N SER A 202 -2.20 -4.17 15.83
CA SER A 202 -0.92 -4.85 16.07
C SER A 202 -0.88 -6.30 15.59
N GLU A 203 -2.03 -6.91 15.26
CA GLU A 203 -2.10 -8.23 14.63
C GLU A 203 -3.36 -8.31 13.76
N ALA A 204 -3.20 -8.74 12.50
CA ALA A 204 -4.29 -8.98 11.57
C ALA A 204 -4.06 -10.25 10.74
N LYS A 205 -5.16 -10.93 10.41
CA LYS A 205 -5.17 -12.07 9.50
C LYS A 205 -5.37 -11.55 8.09
N LEU A 206 -4.34 -11.65 7.27
CA LEU A 206 -4.38 -11.27 5.85
C LEU A 206 -5.25 -12.26 5.07
N VAL A 207 -6.21 -11.75 4.31
CA VAL A 207 -7.13 -12.55 3.48
C VAL A 207 -6.74 -12.45 2.01
N GLU A 208 -6.57 -11.23 1.51
CA GLU A 208 -6.21 -10.94 0.12
C GLU A 208 -5.52 -9.57 -0.01
N ILE A 209 -4.98 -9.29 -1.18
CA ILE A 209 -4.57 -7.95 -1.59
C ILE A 209 -5.23 -7.69 -2.95
N SER A 210 -5.98 -6.60 -3.05
CA SER A 210 -6.73 -6.26 -4.27
C SER A 210 -6.14 -5.07 -5.00
N ALA A 211 -6.17 -5.13 -6.32
CA ALA A 211 -6.11 -3.96 -7.17
C ALA A 211 -7.38 -3.14 -6.98
N VAL A 212 -7.27 -1.86 -6.68
CA VAL A 212 -8.38 -0.96 -6.45
C VAL A 212 -8.13 0.40 -7.12
N LEU A 213 -9.19 1.18 -7.33
CA LEU A 213 -9.03 2.53 -7.84
C LEU A 213 -8.41 3.46 -6.80
N MET A 214 -8.76 3.24 -5.52
CA MET A 214 -8.26 4.03 -4.40
C MET A 214 -8.15 3.15 -3.15
N GLY A 215 -6.97 3.13 -2.52
CA GLY A 215 -6.73 2.41 -1.28
C GLY A 215 -7.03 3.29 -0.06
N SER A 216 -7.45 2.71 1.07
CA SER A 216 -7.61 3.45 2.35
C SER A 216 -6.29 3.97 2.88
N ASN A 217 -5.22 3.24 2.62
CA ASN A 217 -3.85 3.65 2.89
C ASN A 217 -3.29 4.26 1.59
N GLU A 218 -3.05 5.57 1.59
CA GLU A 218 -2.63 6.36 0.44
C GLU A 218 -1.23 5.97 -0.10
N LEU A 219 -0.48 5.15 0.66
CA LEU A 219 0.88 4.72 0.34
C LEU A 219 0.95 3.24 -0.12
N THR A 220 -0.03 2.79 -0.89
CA THR A 220 -0.14 1.39 -1.37
C THR A 220 0.06 1.25 -2.87
N ASN A 221 1.11 1.86 -3.39
CA ASN A 221 1.36 1.90 -4.83
C ASN A 221 1.95 0.59 -5.37
N THR A 222 1.84 0.39 -6.70
CA THR A 222 2.63 -0.61 -7.40
C THR A 222 4.10 -0.20 -7.38
N VAL A 223 4.95 -1.04 -6.81
CA VAL A 223 6.40 -0.87 -6.87
C VAL A 223 6.86 -1.37 -8.22
N GLN A 224 7.39 -0.46 -9.03
CA GLN A 224 8.14 -0.86 -10.20
C GLN A 224 9.50 -1.40 -9.70
N ASN A 225 9.84 -2.65 -10.04
CA ASN A 225 11.01 -3.34 -9.49
C ASN A 225 12.28 -2.49 -9.56
N ILE A 226 12.85 -2.20 -8.39
CA ILE A 226 14.21 -1.71 -8.26
C ILE A 226 15.11 -2.95 -8.17
N GLU A 227 15.51 -3.52 -9.30
CA GLU A 227 16.74 -4.29 -9.31
C GLU A 227 17.89 -3.28 -9.36
N PRO A 228 18.90 -3.39 -8.48
CA PRO A 228 20.10 -2.58 -8.63
C PRO A 228 20.71 -2.91 -9.98
N LEU A 229 20.83 -1.90 -10.85
CA LEU A 229 21.53 -2.00 -12.13
C LEU A 229 22.94 -2.53 -11.87
N LYS A 230 23.17 -3.81 -12.10
CA LYS A 230 24.50 -4.35 -12.29
C LYS A 230 25.01 -3.79 -13.61
N ASN A 231 25.81 -2.71 -13.51
CA ASN A 231 26.67 -2.18 -14.57
C ASN A 231 26.07 -2.18 -15.99
N THR A 232 25.08 -1.36 -16.23
CA THR A 232 24.82 -0.89 -17.59
C THR A 232 25.48 0.47 -17.72
N GLN A 233 26.48 0.57 -18.61
CA GLN A 233 27.10 1.85 -18.96
C GLN A 233 25.99 2.83 -19.33
N ILE A 234 25.97 3.96 -18.64
CA ILE A 234 25.14 5.11 -19.02
C ILE A 234 25.65 5.54 -20.40
N ILE A 235 24.90 5.19 -21.43
CA ILE A 235 25.08 5.81 -22.74
C ILE A 235 24.41 7.17 -22.59
N GLU A 236 25.21 8.20 -22.36
CA GLU A 236 24.71 9.58 -22.46
C GLU A 236 24.17 9.76 -23.89
N PRO A 237 22.96 10.35 -24.06
CA PRO A 237 22.43 10.62 -25.38
C PRO A 237 23.43 11.52 -26.12
N SER A 238 23.84 11.06 -27.29
CA SER A 238 24.78 11.81 -28.16
C SER A 238 24.20 13.22 -28.44
N ASP A 239 25.07 14.20 -28.55
CA ASP A 239 24.74 15.62 -28.79
C ASP A 239 23.81 15.85 -30.01
N ASP A 240 23.75 14.89 -30.94
CA ASP A 240 22.85 14.91 -32.11
C ASP A 240 21.37 14.71 -31.76
N THR A 241 21.05 13.90 -30.77
CA THR A 241 19.64 13.67 -30.35
C THR A 241 19.04 14.91 -29.67
N GLN A 242 19.85 15.73 -29.03
CA GLN A 242 19.40 17.01 -28.45
C GLN A 242 19.12 18.08 -29.52
N LYS A 243 19.85 18.05 -30.63
CA LYS A 243 19.64 18.98 -31.75
C LYS A 243 18.36 18.65 -32.53
N GLU A 244 18.10 17.38 -32.78
CA GLU A 244 16.88 16.95 -33.48
C GLU A 244 15.60 17.27 -32.67
N ASN A 245 15.60 17.04 -31.36
CA ASN A 245 14.49 17.41 -30.51
C ASN A 245 14.23 18.92 -30.45
N LYS A 246 15.30 19.73 -30.44
CA LYS A 246 15.17 21.19 -30.44
C LYS A 246 14.61 21.71 -31.78
N GLN A 247 15.00 21.11 -32.89
CA GLN A 247 14.52 21.48 -34.24
C GLN A 247 13.06 21.05 -34.44
N PHE A 248 12.64 19.91 -33.87
CA PHE A 248 11.26 19.45 -33.89
C PHE A 248 10.31 20.44 -33.16
N PHE A 249 10.70 20.93 -31.97
CA PHE A 249 9.91 21.93 -31.26
C PHE A 249 9.84 23.30 -31.92
N ILE A 250 10.91 23.73 -32.60
CA ILE A 250 10.93 25.00 -33.35
C ILE A 250 9.99 24.95 -34.58
N ASN A 251 9.84 23.80 -35.21
CA ASN A 251 8.96 23.60 -36.35
C ASN A 251 7.47 23.47 -35.96
N LEU A 252 7.16 23.13 -34.70
CA LEU A 252 5.79 23.07 -34.17
C LEU A 252 5.22 24.44 -33.77
N LEU A 253 6.08 25.47 -33.64
CA LEU A 253 5.74 26.84 -33.24
C LEU A 253 5.67 27.84 -34.39
N LYS A 254 5.79 27.38 -35.63
CA LYS A 254 5.56 28.17 -36.83
C LYS A 254 4.28 27.73 -37.55
#